data_3df2e1edaba92b358ef368045cdc91bc
#
_entry.id   3df2e1edaba92b358ef368045cdc91bc
#
_cell.length_a   1.000
_cell.length_b   1.000
_cell.length_c   1.000
_cell.angle_alpha   90.00
_cell.angle_beta   90.00
_cell.angle_gamma   90.00
#
_symmetry.space_group_name_H-M   'P 1'
#
loop_
_entity.id
_entity.type
_entity.pdbx_description
1 polymer ?
#
loop_
_entity_poly.entity_id
_entity_poly.type
_entity_poly.pdbx_seq_one_letter_code
_entity_poly.pdbx_strand_id
1 'polypeptide(L)'
;LNQLLKAYTLFEKDIEYVVMDNKVKIVDEQTGRIMDGRRYSDGLHQAIEAKENVKIEDATQTFATITLQNYFRMYRKLSGMTGTAVTESGEFLNIYDLDVMVIPTNKPIVRDDRNDLIYKTKREKYNAVISNVIELARNGRPVLIGTTSVEISELLSRMLNRSNVKHNVLNAKLHKKEADVVAQAGKSGVVTIATNMAGRGTDIKINNEIKENGGLAIIGTERHDSRRVDRQLRGRSGRQGDPGSSQFYVSLEDNLMRLFGSERVAKMMDKMGHKEGEVIQHSMMTKTIERAQKKVEENNFGIRKRLLEYDDVMNLQRTVIYKRRKNGLDNNRLKVDIANMIYDTIYSIFKNSKELNDFKSFEFDLIRHFSLTSPITKENFENDDDKQRAKQMGINDFSKKYEINEIVSGDSIFCATGITSGDLVSNIKIEGDEYI
;
A
#
# COMPACT_ATOMS: atom_id res chain seq x y z
N LEU A 1 13.41 -1.55 -24.81
CA LEU A 1 14.10 -2.83 -24.69
C LEU A 1 13.98 -3.40 -23.26
N ASN A 2 14.32 -2.64 -22.22
CA ASN A 2 14.27 -3.09 -20.81
C ASN A 2 12.86 -3.58 -20.38
N GLN A 3 11.81 -2.92 -20.81
CA GLN A 3 10.44 -3.32 -20.45
C GLN A 3 10.01 -4.61 -21.18
N LEU A 4 10.44 -4.80 -22.40
CA LEU A 4 10.22 -6.06 -23.11
C LEU A 4 10.96 -7.21 -22.42
N LEU A 5 12.22 -7.00 -22.03
CA LEU A 5 12.96 -8.01 -21.29
C LEU A 5 12.24 -8.39 -19.99
N LYS A 6 11.78 -7.39 -19.20
CA LYS A 6 10.99 -7.63 -17.99
C LYS A 6 9.71 -8.41 -18.28
N ALA A 7 8.95 -8.03 -19.32
CA ALA A 7 7.72 -8.69 -19.69
C ALA A 7 7.91 -10.18 -20.01
N TYR A 8 9.02 -10.54 -20.63
CA TYR A 8 9.33 -11.94 -20.99
C TYR A 8 9.97 -12.76 -19.87
N THR A 9 10.65 -12.12 -18.90
CA THR A 9 11.42 -12.82 -17.85
C THR A 9 10.76 -12.82 -16.49
N LEU A 10 9.96 -11.80 -16.16
CA LEU A 10 9.43 -11.58 -14.79
C LEU A 10 7.91 -11.61 -14.72
N PHE A 11 7.20 -11.65 -15.84
CA PHE A 11 5.74 -11.60 -15.86
C PHE A 11 5.19 -12.81 -16.59
N GLU A 12 4.46 -13.65 -15.88
CA GLU A 12 3.86 -14.86 -16.43
C GLU A 12 2.33 -14.71 -16.53
N LYS A 13 1.77 -15.26 -17.59
CA LYS A 13 0.32 -15.29 -17.79
C LYS A 13 -0.33 -16.17 -16.74
N ASP A 14 -1.50 -15.76 -16.28
CA ASP A 14 -2.31 -16.41 -15.24
C ASP A 14 -1.70 -16.33 -13.81
N ILE A 15 -0.55 -15.65 -13.65
CA ILE A 15 0.08 -15.34 -12.37
C ILE A 15 0.01 -13.84 -12.12
N GLU A 16 0.80 -13.03 -12.82
CA GLU A 16 0.84 -11.57 -12.65
C GLU A 16 -0.21 -10.85 -13.49
N TYR A 17 -0.68 -11.45 -14.58
CA TYR A 17 -1.72 -10.88 -15.44
C TYR A 17 -2.55 -11.97 -16.13
N VAL A 18 -3.74 -11.61 -16.57
CA VAL A 18 -4.60 -12.44 -17.41
C VAL A 18 -4.96 -11.71 -18.70
N VAL A 19 -5.26 -12.47 -19.75
CA VAL A 19 -5.79 -11.93 -21.00
C VAL A 19 -7.28 -12.23 -21.07
N MET A 20 -8.10 -11.20 -21.03
CA MET A 20 -9.57 -11.29 -21.11
C MET A 20 -10.09 -10.19 -22.04
N ASP A 21 -11.06 -10.52 -22.88
CA ASP A 21 -11.67 -9.59 -23.83
C ASP A 21 -10.63 -8.89 -24.72
N ASN A 22 -9.59 -9.62 -25.13
CA ASN A 22 -8.47 -9.12 -25.93
C ASN A 22 -7.69 -7.96 -25.26
N LYS A 23 -7.66 -7.94 -23.92
CA LYS A 23 -6.94 -6.97 -23.09
C LYS A 23 -6.15 -7.67 -22.01
N VAL A 24 -4.99 -7.11 -21.68
CA VAL A 24 -4.19 -7.52 -20.52
C VAL A 24 -4.81 -6.88 -19.28
N LYS A 25 -5.07 -7.68 -18.25
CA LYS A 25 -5.56 -7.22 -16.94
C LYS A 25 -4.60 -7.71 -15.86
N ILE A 26 -4.24 -6.80 -14.96
CA ILE A 26 -3.33 -7.11 -13.85
C ILE A 26 -4.03 -8.01 -12.83
N VAL A 27 -3.32 -8.99 -12.31
CA VAL A 27 -3.72 -9.80 -11.17
C VAL A 27 -2.95 -9.34 -9.95
N ASP A 28 -3.64 -9.07 -8.86
CA ASP A 28 -3.00 -8.75 -7.58
C ASP A 28 -2.40 -10.02 -6.97
N GLU A 29 -1.08 -10.07 -6.80
CA GLU A 29 -0.34 -11.22 -6.27
C GLU A 29 -0.85 -11.70 -4.91
N GLN A 30 -1.28 -10.78 -4.05
CA GLN A 30 -1.71 -11.12 -2.69
C GLN A 30 -3.15 -11.64 -2.63
N THR A 31 -4.04 -11.05 -3.43
CA THR A 31 -5.46 -11.39 -3.42
C THR A 31 -5.85 -12.26 -4.61
N GLY A 32 -5.02 -12.30 -5.64
CA GLY A 32 -5.29 -12.92 -6.92
C GLY A 32 -6.44 -12.25 -7.69
N ARG A 33 -6.92 -11.10 -7.25
CA ARG A 33 -8.04 -10.37 -7.89
C ARG A 33 -7.58 -9.66 -9.14
N ILE A 34 -8.43 -9.69 -10.16
CA ILE A 34 -8.22 -8.89 -11.35
C ILE A 34 -8.44 -7.41 -11.00
N MET A 35 -7.45 -6.59 -11.29
CA MET A 35 -7.50 -5.14 -11.09
C MET A 35 -7.96 -4.44 -12.38
N ASP A 36 -9.27 -4.32 -12.56
CA ASP A 36 -9.82 -3.62 -13.71
C ASP A 36 -9.40 -2.15 -13.74
N GLY A 37 -9.04 -1.67 -14.93
CA GLY A 37 -8.65 -0.27 -15.16
C GLY A 37 -7.24 0.10 -14.69
N ARG A 38 -6.49 -0.79 -14.04
CA ARG A 38 -5.09 -0.58 -13.72
C ARG A 38 -4.16 -1.05 -14.83
N ARG A 39 -3.07 -0.33 -15.01
CA ARG A 39 -2.03 -0.64 -16.00
C ARG A 39 -0.64 -0.53 -15.34
N TYR A 40 0.30 -1.34 -15.79
CA TYR A 40 1.69 -1.18 -15.41
C TYR A 40 2.24 0.11 -16.00
N SER A 41 3.12 0.78 -15.26
CA SER A 41 3.77 2.04 -15.67
C SER A 41 4.92 1.82 -16.66
N ASP A 42 5.46 2.92 -17.17
CA ASP A 42 6.72 2.99 -17.89
C ASP A 42 6.82 2.13 -19.17
N GLY A 43 5.67 1.84 -19.81
CA GLY A 43 5.62 1.04 -21.03
C GLY A 43 5.66 -0.47 -20.81
N LEU A 44 5.65 -0.95 -19.55
CA LEU A 44 5.63 -2.38 -19.25
C LEU A 44 4.30 -3.03 -19.69
N HIS A 45 3.18 -2.32 -19.50
CA HIS A 45 1.88 -2.84 -19.92
C HIS A 45 1.83 -3.07 -21.42
N GLN A 46 2.30 -2.10 -22.20
CA GLN A 46 2.42 -2.23 -23.67
C GLN A 46 3.36 -3.36 -24.09
N ALA A 47 4.43 -3.57 -23.32
CA ALA A 47 5.35 -4.68 -23.58
C ALA A 47 4.68 -6.05 -23.35
N ILE A 48 3.81 -6.16 -22.34
CA ILE A 48 3.01 -7.38 -22.09
C ILE A 48 1.91 -7.53 -23.14
N GLU A 49 1.23 -6.44 -23.53
CA GLU A 49 0.26 -6.45 -24.64
C GLU A 49 0.89 -6.94 -25.93
N ALA A 50 2.12 -6.48 -26.25
CA ALA A 50 2.88 -6.95 -27.41
C ALA A 50 3.28 -8.43 -27.28
N LYS A 51 3.71 -8.88 -26.10
CA LYS A 51 4.03 -10.28 -25.81
C LYS A 51 2.83 -11.21 -26.06
N GLU A 52 1.65 -10.79 -25.66
CA GLU A 52 0.42 -11.59 -25.78
C GLU A 52 -0.30 -11.39 -27.13
N ASN A 53 0.26 -10.60 -28.05
CA ASN A 53 -0.33 -10.28 -29.34
C ASN A 53 -1.76 -9.71 -29.25
N VAL A 54 -2.05 -8.94 -28.21
CA VAL A 54 -3.30 -8.19 -28.07
C VAL A 54 -3.11 -6.76 -28.57
N LYS A 55 -4.22 -6.03 -28.72
CA LYS A 55 -4.15 -4.62 -29.13
C LYS A 55 -3.35 -3.81 -28.11
N ILE A 56 -2.29 -3.15 -28.57
CA ILE A 56 -1.50 -2.24 -27.76
C ILE A 56 -2.30 -0.93 -27.59
N GLU A 57 -2.60 -0.55 -26.36
CA GLU A 57 -3.27 0.69 -26.03
C GLU A 57 -2.24 1.81 -25.74
N ASP A 58 -2.68 3.07 -25.86
CA ASP A 58 -1.84 4.23 -25.62
C ASP A 58 -1.29 4.24 -24.18
N ALA A 59 -0.10 4.82 -24.03
CA ALA A 59 0.52 4.97 -22.71
C ALA A 59 -0.30 5.94 -21.85
N THR A 60 -0.64 5.49 -20.63
CA THR A 60 -1.22 6.38 -19.63
C THR A 60 -0.13 7.21 -18.98
N GLN A 61 -0.31 8.52 -18.92
CA GLN A 61 0.59 9.40 -18.19
C GLN A 61 0.11 9.55 -16.75
N THR A 62 0.95 9.13 -15.80
CA THR A 62 0.67 9.36 -14.38
C THR A 62 0.98 10.82 -14.04
N PHE A 63 -0.03 11.60 -13.66
CA PHE A 63 0.14 13.01 -13.29
C PHE A 63 0.71 13.20 -11.88
N ALA A 64 0.33 12.33 -10.94
CA ALA A 64 0.79 12.37 -9.57
C ALA A 64 0.57 11.02 -8.87
N THR A 65 1.41 10.76 -7.89
CA THR A 65 1.29 9.59 -6.99
C THR A 65 1.30 10.06 -5.54
N ILE A 66 0.61 9.36 -4.67
CA ILE A 66 0.62 9.56 -3.23
C ILE A 66 0.49 8.19 -2.55
N THR A 67 1.18 7.98 -1.45
CA THR A 67 1.00 6.77 -0.64
C THR A 67 -0.36 6.79 0.06
N LEU A 68 -0.92 5.61 0.32
CA LEU A 68 -2.18 5.51 1.07
C LEU A 68 -2.08 6.18 2.45
N GLN A 69 -0.94 6.05 3.11
CA GLN A 69 -0.69 6.66 4.40
C GLN A 69 -0.81 8.19 4.33
N ASN A 70 -0.11 8.82 3.40
CA ASN A 70 -0.17 10.27 3.23
C ASN A 70 -1.53 10.75 2.74
N TYR A 71 -2.22 9.94 1.90
CA TYR A 71 -3.59 10.25 1.50
C TYR A 71 -4.54 10.31 2.69
N PHE A 72 -4.54 9.29 3.57
CA PHE A 72 -5.42 9.28 4.75
C PHE A 72 -5.04 10.33 5.80
N ARG A 73 -3.77 10.70 5.91
CA ARG A 73 -3.33 11.81 6.79
C ARG A 73 -3.87 13.18 6.39
N MET A 74 -4.38 13.34 5.17
CA MET A 74 -5.00 14.59 4.73
C MET A 74 -6.36 14.86 5.41
N TYR A 75 -7.00 13.85 5.99
CA TYR A 75 -8.30 14.00 6.63
C TYR A 75 -8.17 14.48 8.06
N ARG A 76 -8.94 15.52 8.43
CA ARG A 76 -9.00 16.05 9.80
C ARG A 76 -9.67 15.08 10.78
N LYS A 77 -10.67 14.34 10.29
CA LYS A 77 -11.37 13.30 11.05
C LYS A 77 -11.21 12.00 10.31
N LEU A 78 -10.50 11.09 10.91
CA LEU A 78 -10.26 9.75 10.38
C LEU A 78 -10.69 8.75 11.44
N SER A 79 -11.50 7.78 11.06
CA SER A 79 -11.88 6.67 11.91
C SER A 79 -12.20 5.44 11.08
N GLY A 80 -12.21 4.27 11.71
CA GLY A 80 -12.52 3.03 11.04
C GLY A 80 -12.99 1.97 12.02
N MET A 81 -13.57 0.90 11.50
CA MET A 81 -14.00 -0.25 12.29
C MET A 81 -13.48 -1.54 11.69
N THR A 82 -12.93 -2.40 12.54
CA THR A 82 -12.50 -3.73 12.16
C THR A 82 -12.49 -4.65 13.38
N GLY A 83 -12.70 -5.96 13.17
CA GLY A 83 -12.58 -6.96 14.24
C GLY A 83 -11.14 -7.32 14.61
N THR A 84 -10.12 -6.73 13.98
CA THR A 84 -8.73 -7.18 14.10
C THR A 84 -7.71 -6.05 14.32
N ALA A 85 -8.13 -4.83 14.67
CA ALA A 85 -7.22 -3.69 14.83
C ALA A 85 -6.21 -3.82 15.97
N VAL A 86 -6.54 -4.56 17.03
CA VAL A 86 -5.74 -4.62 18.28
C VAL A 86 -4.30 -5.08 18.03
N THR A 87 -4.06 -5.98 17.07
CA THR A 87 -2.71 -6.46 16.75
C THR A 87 -1.81 -5.37 16.16
N GLU A 88 -2.42 -4.37 15.52
CA GLU A 88 -1.76 -3.29 14.80
C GLU A 88 -1.95 -1.92 15.48
N SER A 89 -2.38 -1.89 16.75
CA SER A 89 -2.66 -0.65 17.49
C SER A 89 -1.48 0.32 17.51
N GLY A 90 -0.26 -0.20 17.67
CA GLY A 90 0.96 0.60 17.64
C GLY A 90 1.21 1.25 16.27
N GLU A 91 0.89 0.56 15.15
CA GLU A 91 1.00 1.11 13.81
C GLU A 91 -0.04 2.21 13.57
N PHE A 92 -1.29 2.00 14.00
CA PHE A 92 -2.35 3.02 13.91
C PHE A 92 -1.98 4.30 14.65
N LEU A 93 -1.45 4.17 15.87
CA LEU A 93 -1.01 5.32 16.67
C LEU A 93 0.18 6.03 15.99
N ASN A 94 1.23 5.30 15.59
CA ASN A 94 2.45 5.90 15.05
C ASN A 94 2.28 6.56 13.68
N ILE A 95 1.37 6.05 12.84
CA ILE A 95 1.20 6.54 11.46
C ILE A 95 0.08 7.54 11.34
N TYR A 96 -1.05 7.31 12.02
CA TYR A 96 -2.29 8.07 11.84
C TYR A 96 -2.73 8.83 13.07
N ASP A 97 -2.02 8.71 14.19
CA ASP A 97 -2.40 9.25 15.51
C ASP A 97 -3.81 8.79 15.94
N LEU A 98 -4.09 7.50 15.70
CA LEU A 98 -5.37 6.88 16.00
C LEU A 98 -5.24 5.86 17.12
N ASP A 99 -6.02 6.03 18.18
CA ASP A 99 -6.19 5.04 19.23
C ASP A 99 -7.12 3.91 18.79
N VAL A 100 -6.82 2.70 19.27
CA VAL A 100 -7.66 1.52 19.04
C VAL A 100 -8.48 1.22 20.28
N MET A 101 -9.78 1.49 20.20
CA MET A 101 -10.74 1.17 21.27
C MET A 101 -11.37 -0.20 21.03
N VAL A 102 -11.26 -1.09 22.00
CA VAL A 102 -11.88 -2.42 21.96
C VAL A 102 -13.30 -2.34 22.49
N ILE A 103 -14.27 -2.55 21.60
CA ILE A 103 -15.69 -2.62 21.97
C ILE A 103 -16.02 -4.08 22.28
N PRO A 104 -16.60 -4.39 23.45
CA PRO A 104 -17.01 -5.74 23.78
C PRO A 104 -18.00 -6.31 22.77
N THR A 105 -17.92 -7.63 22.53
CA THR A 105 -18.87 -8.33 21.64
C THR A 105 -20.28 -8.35 22.23
N ASN A 106 -21.30 -8.22 21.37
CA ASN A 106 -22.72 -8.26 21.80
C ASN A 106 -23.08 -9.57 22.53
N LYS A 107 -22.53 -10.69 22.07
CA LYS A 107 -22.69 -12.00 22.71
C LYS A 107 -21.32 -12.63 22.99
N PRO A 108 -21.20 -13.46 24.03
CA PRO A 108 -19.95 -14.17 24.31
C PRO A 108 -19.50 -15.01 23.11
N ILE A 109 -18.19 -15.14 22.93
CA ILE A 109 -17.59 -16.00 21.91
C ILE A 109 -17.63 -17.44 22.43
N VAL A 110 -18.38 -18.29 21.73
CA VAL A 110 -18.53 -19.73 22.07
C VAL A 110 -17.65 -20.61 21.16
N ARG A 111 -17.03 -20.02 20.14
CA ARG A 111 -16.15 -20.74 19.20
C ARG A 111 -14.98 -21.39 19.95
N ASP A 112 -14.73 -22.66 19.64
CA ASP A 112 -13.59 -23.45 20.11
C ASP A 112 -12.35 -23.18 19.23
N ASP A 113 -11.43 -22.33 19.72
CA ASP A 113 -10.17 -22.03 19.04
C ASP A 113 -9.08 -23.01 19.51
N ARG A 114 -8.89 -24.09 18.75
CA ARG A 114 -7.99 -25.19 19.07
C ARG A 114 -6.52 -24.83 18.83
N ASN A 115 -5.62 -25.54 19.55
CA ASN A 115 -4.18 -25.43 19.32
C ASN A 115 -3.80 -25.89 17.90
N ASP A 116 -2.68 -25.34 17.40
CA ASP A 116 -2.14 -25.71 16.10
C ASP A 116 -1.68 -27.19 16.10
N LEU A 117 -1.87 -27.84 14.97
CA LEU A 117 -1.37 -29.18 14.68
C LEU A 117 -0.11 -29.01 13.81
N ILE A 118 1.04 -29.47 14.33
CA ILE A 118 2.33 -29.29 13.65
C ILE A 118 2.82 -30.62 13.11
N TYR A 119 3.07 -30.62 11.82
CA TYR A 119 3.55 -31.75 11.03
C TYR A 119 4.98 -31.49 10.55
N LYS A 120 5.74 -32.56 10.33
CA LYS A 120 7.09 -32.46 9.79
C LYS A 120 7.08 -32.00 8.34
N THR A 121 6.22 -32.58 7.51
CA THR A 121 6.15 -32.31 6.08
C THR A 121 4.82 -31.71 5.63
N LYS A 122 4.83 -30.97 4.51
CA LYS A 122 3.59 -30.48 3.87
C LYS A 122 2.67 -31.61 3.43
N ARG A 123 3.24 -32.74 3.00
CA ARG A 123 2.47 -33.90 2.57
C ARG A 123 1.63 -34.49 3.71
N GLU A 124 2.22 -34.71 4.88
CA GLU A 124 1.52 -35.15 6.08
C GLU A 124 0.41 -34.21 6.49
N LYS A 125 0.74 -32.93 6.52
CA LYS A 125 -0.20 -31.85 6.83
C LYS A 125 -1.44 -31.88 5.93
N TYR A 126 -1.25 -31.91 4.61
CA TYR A 126 -2.40 -31.91 3.69
C TYR A 126 -3.23 -33.22 3.78
N ASN A 127 -2.59 -34.36 3.97
CA ASN A 127 -3.32 -35.61 4.19
C ASN A 127 -4.18 -35.54 5.46
N ALA A 128 -3.66 -35.00 6.54
CA ALA A 128 -4.39 -34.82 7.79
C ALA A 128 -5.55 -33.81 7.62
N VAL A 129 -5.33 -32.70 6.89
CA VAL A 129 -6.39 -31.74 6.54
C VAL A 129 -7.53 -32.45 5.81
N ILE A 130 -7.23 -33.21 4.77
CA ILE A 130 -8.24 -33.90 3.98
C ILE A 130 -9.03 -34.92 4.84
N SER A 131 -8.33 -35.69 5.68
CA SER A 131 -8.97 -36.68 6.59
C SER A 131 -9.94 -35.99 7.55
N ASN A 132 -9.53 -34.87 8.16
CA ASN A 132 -10.40 -34.13 9.09
C ASN A 132 -11.58 -33.46 8.35
N VAL A 133 -11.37 -32.93 7.16
CA VAL A 133 -12.44 -32.35 6.33
C VAL A 133 -13.51 -33.39 6.02
N ILE A 134 -13.09 -34.62 5.66
CA ILE A 134 -14.02 -35.71 5.36
C ILE A 134 -14.83 -36.07 6.60
N GLU A 135 -14.19 -36.18 7.76
CA GLU A 135 -14.86 -36.49 9.02
C GLU A 135 -15.90 -35.43 9.41
N LEU A 136 -15.51 -34.15 9.38
CA LEU A 136 -16.39 -33.03 9.72
C LEU A 136 -17.58 -32.91 8.75
N ALA A 137 -17.35 -33.10 7.45
CA ALA A 137 -18.39 -33.02 6.43
C ALA A 137 -19.39 -34.22 6.58
N ARG A 138 -18.91 -35.42 6.90
CA ARG A 138 -19.77 -36.59 7.18
C ARG A 138 -20.65 -36.39 8.42
N ASN A 139 -20.13 -35.63 9.40
CA ASN A 139 -20.88 -35.28 10.62
C ASN A 139 -21.84 -34.09 10.38
N GLY A 140 -22.10 -33.71 9.13
CA GLY A 140 -23.02 -32.63 8.77
C GLY A 140 -22.51 -31.24 9.07
N ARG A 141 -21.24 -31.05 9.46
CA ARG A 141 -20.67 -29.74 9.70
C ARG A 141 -20.21 -29.12 8.40
N PRO A 142 -20.54 -27.83 8.14
CA PRO A 142 -19.90 -27.09 7.07
C PRO A 142 -18.44 -26.80 7.42
N VAL A 143 -17.56 -26.88 6.42
CA VAL A 143 -16.13 -26.69 6.58
C VAL A 143 -15.63 -25.59 5.65
N LEU A 144 -14.95 -24.59 6.21
CA LEU A 144 -14.23 -23.58 5.45
C LEU A 144 -12.72 -23.80 5.60
N ILE A 145 -12.08 -24.11 4.48
CA ILE A 145 -10.63 -24.30 4.41
C ILE A 145 -9.99 -23.00 3.95
N GLY A 146 -9.19 -22.37 4.81
CA GLY A 146 -8.41 -21.19 4.50
C GLY A 146 -7.05 -21.55 3.92
N THR A 147 -6.71 -20.95 2.77
CA THR A 147 -5.41 -21.15 2.09
C THR A 147 -4.69 -19.83 1.90
N THR A 148 -3.36 -19.86 1.86
CA THR A 148 -2.52 -18.67 1.67
C THR A 148 -2.35 -18.29 0.21
N SER A 149 -2.47 -19.27 -0.71
CA SER A 149 -2.29 -19.04 -2.15
C SER A 149 -3.34 -19.78 -2.99
N VAL A 150 -3.46 -19.33 -4.25
CA VAL A 150 -4.31 -20.00 -5.24
C VAL A 150 -3.80 -21.39 -5.55
N GLU A 151 -2.50 -21.62 -5.63
CA GLU A 151 -1.86 -22.91 -5.88
C GLU A 151 -2.25 -23.94 -4.82
N ILE A 152 -2.19 -23.56 -3.54
CA ILE A 152 -2.59 -24.45 -2.43
C ILE A 152 -4.09 -24.76 -2.53
N SER A 153 -4.91 -23.78 -2.90
CA SER A 153 -6.35 -24.00 -3.09
C SER A 153 -6.65 -25.02 -4.19
N GLU A 154 -5.91 -24.94 -5.30
CA GLU A 154 -6.02 -25.88 -6.43
C GLU A 154 -5.47 -27.27 -6.09
N LEU A 155 -4.37 -27.33 -5.33
CA LEU A 155 -3.81 -28.60 -4.83
C LEU A 155 -4.83 -29.34 -3.94
N LEU A 156 -5.38 -28.63 -2.95
CA LEU A 156 -6.38 -29.21 -2.05
C LEU A 156 -7.67 -29.59 -2.79
N SER A 157 -8.09 -28.81 -3.77
CA SER A 157 -9.22 -29.15 -4.63
C SER A 157 -9.00 -30.49 -5.36
N ARG A 158 -7.80 -30.66 -5.97
CA ARG A 158 -7.44 -31.93 -6.60
C ARG A 158 -7.42 -33.10 -5.62
N MET A 159 -6.95 -32.90 -4.39
CA MET A 159 -6.91 -33.93 -3.37
C MET A 159 -8.34 -34.31 -2.90
N LEU A 160 -9.22 -33.32 -2.68
CA LEU A 160 -10.64 -33.57 -2.33
C LEU A 160 -11.40 -34.30 -3.45
N ASN A 161 -11.15 -33.91 -4.72
CA ASN A 161 -11.72 -34.61 -5.87
C ASN A 161 -11.31 -36.10 -5.91
N ARG A 162 -10.03 -36.41 -5.64
CA ARG A 162 -9.55 -37.79 -5.54
C ARG A 162 -10.24 -38.60 -4.40
N SER A 163 -10.62 -37.90 -3.34
CA SER A 163 -11.35 -38.46 -2.21
C SER A 163 -12.87 -38.42 -2.39
N ASN A 164 -13.38 -38.10 -3.57
CA ASN A 164 -14.80 -37.96 -3.93
C ASN A 164 -15.59 -37.01 -3.00
N VAL A 165 -14.95 -35.93 -2.50
CA VAL A 165 -15.62 -34.94 -1.67
C VAL A 165 -16.06 -33.76 -2.55
N LYS A 166 -17.38 -33.53 -2.60
CA LYS A 166 -17.91 -32.32 -3.28
C LYS A 166 -17.51 -31.07 -2.52
N HIS A 167 -16.95 -30.10 -3.20
CA HIS A 167 -16.51 -28.86 -2.59
C HIS A 167 -16.63 -27.67 -3.57
N ASN A 168 -16.66 -26.49 -3.00
CA ASN A 168 -16.61 -25.23 -3.73
C ASN A 168 -15.23 -24.57 -3.55
N VAL A 169 -14.75 -23.87 -4.58
CA VAL A 169 -13.51 -23.12 -4.52
C VAL A 169 -13.81 -21.64 -4.71
N LEU A 170 -13.41 -20.86 -3.71
CA LEU A 170 -13.45 -19.39 -3.74
C LEU A 170 -12.03 -18.87 -3.91
N ASN A 171 -11.67 -18.65 -5.14
CA ASN A 171 -10.43 -17.95 -5.47
C ASN A 171 -10.74 -16.74 -6.37
N ALA A 172 -9.75 -15.91 -6.54
CA ALA A 172 -9.88 -14.66 -7.27
C ALA A 172 -10.27 -14.82 -8.75
N LYS A 173 -10.09 -16.01 -9.33
CA LYS A 173 -10.50 -16.30 -10.72
C LYS A 173 -12.03 -16.40 -10.88
N LEU A 174 -12.81 -16.55 -9.80
CA LEU A 174 -14.24 -16.85 -9.81
C LEU A 174 -15.14 -15.77 -9.18
N HIS A 175 -14.78 -14.49 -9.25
CA HIS A 175 -15.51 -13.39 -8.59
C HIS A 175 -17.03 -13.34 -8.84
N LYS A 176 -17.47 -13.62 -10.06
CA LYS A 176 -18.89 -13.45 -10.43
C LYS A 176 -19.85 -14.37 -9.67
N LYS A 177 -19.32 -15.42 -9.04
CA LYS A 177 -20.11 -16.40 -8.27
C LYS A 177 -19.79 -16.39 -6.77
N GLU A 178 -18.99 -15.43 -6.32
CA GLU A 178 -18.50 -15.40 -4.93
C GLU A 178 -19.65 -15.37 -3.92
N ALA A 179 -20.63 -14.51 -4.12
CA ALA A 179 -21.78 -14.36 -3.22
C ALA A 179 -22.61 -15.65 -3.13
N ASP A 180 -22.84 -16.33 -4.26
CA ASP A 180 -23.61 -17.59 -4.30
C ASP A 180 -22.88 -18.72 -3.60
N VAL A 181 -21.55 -18.80 -3.77
CA VAL A 181 -20.74 -19.84 -3.11
C VAL A 181 -20.67 -19.59 -1.61
N VAL A 182 -20.51 -18.33 -1.17
CA VAL A 182 -20.53 -17.97 0.25
C VAL A 182 -21.90 -18.27 0.88
N ALA A 183 -23.00 -18.01 0.18
CA ALA A 183 -24.34 -18.36 0.64
C ALA A 183 -24.54 -19.89 0.83
N GLN A 184 -23.81 -20.69 0.06
CA GLN A 184 -23.82 -22.15 0.20
C GLN A 184 -22.87 -22.68 1.27
N ALA A 185 -21.82 -21.94 1.60
CA ALA A 185 -20.76 -22.38 2.52
C ALA A 185 -21.25 -22.68 3.94
N GLY A 186 -22.44 -22.19 4.32
CA GLY A 186 -23.07 -22.45 5.61
C GLY A 186 -24.04 -23.65 5.62
N LYS A 187 -24.19 -24.39 4.51
CA LYS A 187 -25.10 -25.57 4.45
C LYS A 187 -24.42 -26.81 5.02
N SER A 188 -25.24 -27.76 5.51
CA SER A 188 -24.78 -29.02 6.12
C SER A 188 -23.86 -29.82 5.19
N GLY A 189 -22.69 -30.20 5.69
CA GLY A 189 -21.70 -31.00 4.99
C GLY A 189 -20.99 -30.34 3.80
N VAL A 190 -21.24 -29.05 3.54
CA VAL A 190 -20.60 -28.35 2.44
C VAL A 190 -19.16 -27.98 2.80
N VAL A 191 -18.25 -28.36 1.93
CA VAL A 191 -16.82 -27.97 2.01
C VAL A 191 -16.54 -26.80 1.07
N THR A 192 -15.91 -25.76 1.59
CA THR A 192 -15.51 -24.58 0.79
C THR A 192 -14.03 -24.29 1.02
N ILE A 193 -13.25 -24.22 -0.06
CA ILE A 193 -11.87 -23.76 -0.04
C ILE A 193 -11.90 -22.27 -0.36
N ALA A 194 -11.28 -21.45 0.47
CA ALA A 194 -11.20 -20.00 0.24
C ALA A 194 -9.77 -19.49 0.43
N THR A 195 -9.29 -18.69 -0.50
CA THR A 195 -8.10 -17.87 -0.26
C THR A 195 -8.44 -16.72 0.70
N ASN A 196 -7.46 -16.17 1.39
CA ASN A 196 -7.64 -15.26 2.53
C ASN A 196 -8.64 -14.13 2.33
N MET A 197 -8.69 -13.56 1.14
CA MET A 197 -9.50 -12.36 0.85
C MET A 197 -10.84 -12.71 0.20
N ALA A 198 -11.05 -13.95 -0.25
CA ALA A 198 -12.28 -14.37 -0.89
C ALA A 198 -13.45 -14.40 0.12
N GLY A 199 -14.60 -13.89 -0.27
CA GLY A 199 -15.80 -13.82 0.57
C GLY A 199 -15.72 -12.77 1.70
N ARG A 200 -14.77 -11.83 1.66
CA ARG A 200 -14.67 -10.75 2.65
C ARG A 200 -15.89 -9.83 2.58
N GLY A 201 -16.47 -9.50 3.74
CA GLY A 201 -17.66 -8.66 3.84
C GLY A 201 -18.99 -9.42 3.71
N THR A 202 -18.96 -10.70 3.34
CA THR A 202 -20.16 -11.54 3.26
C THR A 202 -20.24 -12.47 4.47
N ASP A 203 -21.42 -12.57 5.07
CA ASP A 203 -21.68 -13.42 6.23
C ASP A 203 -22.06 -14.85 5.82
N ILE A 204 -21.45 -15.83 6.48
CA ILE A 204 -21.80 -17.25 6.31
C ILE A 204 -22.88 -17.59 7.33
N LYS A 205 -24.13 -17.67 6.88
CA LYS A 205 -25.27 -18.00 7.73
C LYS A 205 -25.38 -19.50 7.92
N ILE A 206 -25.59 -19.95 9.16
CA ILE A 206 -25.81 -21.36 9.53
C ILE A 206 -27.21 -21.51 10.14
N ASN A 207 -27.85 -22.67 9.90
CA ASN A 207 -29.14 -23.00 10.47
C ASN A 207 -29.00 -23.62 11.87
N ASN A 208 -30.10 -23.86 12.57
CA ASN A 208 -30.08 -24.41 13.93
C ASN A 208 -29.51 -25.83 14.00
N GLU A 209 -29.83 -26.69 13.04
CA GLU A 209 -29.28 -28.04 12.94
C GLU A 209 -27.75 -28.04 12.90
N ILE A 210 -27.15 -27.14 12.14
CA ILE A 210 -25.70 -26.98 12.07
C ILE A 210 -25.12 -26.45 13.38
N LYS A 211 -25.84 -25.56 14.09
CA LYS A 211 -25.44 -25.10 15.40
C LYS A 211 -25.38 -26.25 16.42
N GLU A 212 -26.35 -27.16 16.39
CA GLU A 212 -26.37 -28.35 17.26
C GLU A 212 -25.21 -29.31 16.92
N ASN A 213 -24.82 -29.40 15.66
CA ASN A 213 -23.67 -30.20 15.21
C ASN A 213 -22.30 -29.52 15.48
N GLY A 214 -22.26 -28.39 16.19
CA GLY A 214 -21.03 -27.67 16.55
C GLY A 214 -20.63 -26.57 15.60
N GLY A 215 -21.50 -26.11 14.70
CA GLY A 215 -21.36 -24.93 13.86
C GLY A 215 -20.32 -25.06 12.74
N LEU A 216 -19.96 -23.94 12.15
CA LEU A 216 -18.99 -23.86 11.07
C LEU A 216 -17.58 -24.20 11.58
N ALA A 217 -16.90 -25.13 10.90
CA ALA A 217 -15.51 -25.47 11.17
C ALA A 217 -14.58 -24.70 10.25
N ILE A 218 -13.60 -24.01 10.83
CA ILE A 218 -12.52 -23.33 10.12
C ILE A 218 -11.25 -24.17 10.19
N ILE A 219 -10.68 -24.47 9.03
CA ILE A 219 -9.39 -25.16 8.91
C ILE A 219 -8.42 -24.24 8.20
N GLY A 220 -7.41 -23.73 8.91
CA GLY A 220 -6.29 -23.00 8.33
C GLY A 220 -5.22 -23.97 7.88
N THR A 221 -4.81 -23.91 6.62
CA THR A 221 -3.78 -24.82 6.08
C THR A 221 -2.36 -24.36 6.34
N GLU A 222 -2.19 -23.10 6.75
CA GLU A 222 -0.95 -22.46 7.16
C GLU A 222 -1.25 -21.30 8.10
N ARG A 223 -0.26 -20.88 8.88
CA ARG A 223 -0.27 -19.59 9.55
C ARG A 223 0.22 -18.52 8.60
N HIS A 224 -0.47 -17.39 8.60
CA HIS A 224 -0.07 -16.23 7.80
C HIS A 224 1.05 -15.46 8.47
N ASP A 225 1.70 -14.58 7.71
CA ASP A 225 2.75 -13.68 8.21
C ASP A 225 2.21 -12.65 9.22
N SER A 226 0.89 -12.43 9.24
CA SER A 226 0.22 -11.51 10.16
C SER A 226 -0.88 -12.22 10.96
N ARG A 227 -0.83 -12.08 12.29
CA ARG A 227 -1.87 -12.57 13.22
C ARG A 227 -3.24 -12.01 12.90
N ARG A 228 -3.30 -10.81 12.34
CA ARG A 228 -4.53 -10.14 11.91
C ARG A 228 -5.28 -10.98 10.87
N VAL A 229 -4.57 -11.56 9.90
CA VAL A 229 -5.17 -12.38 8.84
C VAL A 229 -5.70 -13.69 9.40
N ASP A 230 -4.98 -14.33 10.30
CA ASP A 230 -5.45 -15.52 11.01
C ASP A 230 -6.73 -15.26 11.81
N ARG A 231 -6.78 -14.12 12.51
CA ARG A 231 -7.99 -13.69 13.24
C ARG A 231 -9.18 -13.41 12.30
N GLN A 232 -8.93 -12.84 11.12
CA GLN A 232 -9.97 -12.64 10.11
C GLN A 232 -10.53 -13.97 9.60
N LEU A 233 -9.68 -14.99 9.40
CA LEU A 233 -10.11 -16.32 9.02
C LEU A 233 -10.95 -16.97 10.13
N ARG A 234 -10.45 -17.00 11.37
CA ARG A 234 -11.19 -17.49 12.54
C ARG A 234 -12.53 -16.80 12.74
N GLY A 235 -12.56 -15.47 12.55
CA GLY A 235 -13.75 -14.63 12.71
C GLY A 235 -14.88 -14.89 11.70
N ARG A 236 -14.68 -15.78 10.73
CA ARG A 236 -15.78 -16.24 9.85
C ARG A 236 -16.71 -17.22 10.52
N SER A 237 -16.28 -17.87 11.60
CA SER A 237 -17.07 -18.76 12.45
C SER A 237 -17.31 -18.17 13.83
N GLY A 238 -18.32 -18.65 14.54
CA GLY A 238 -18.65 -18.24 15.90
C GLY A 238 -19.20 -16.82 16.01
N ARG A 239 -19.91 -16.33 14.99
CA ARG A 239 -20.51 -14.99 14.97
C ARG A 239 -21.77 -14.96 15.81
N GLN A 240 -22.00 -13.82 16.51
CA GLN A 240 -23.19 -13.57 17.30
C GLN A 240 -23.51 -14.67 18.33
N GLY A 241 -22.48 -15.28 18.93
CA GLY A 241 -22.62 -16.35 19.91
C GLY A 241 -22.95 -17.73 19.31
N ASP A 242 -22.86 -17.88 18.01
CA ASP A 242 -23.00 -19.18 17.37
C ASP A 242 -21.83 -20.10 17.72
N PRO A 243 -22.04 -21.42 17.87
CA PRO A 243 -20.96 -22.36 18.03
C PRO A 243 -20.12 -22.46 16.75
N GLY A 244 -18.91 -22.95 16.90
CA GLY A 244 -17.98 -23.13 15.81
C GLY A 244 -16.62 -23.59 16.30
N SER A 245 -15.75 -23.96 15.40
CA SER A 245 -14.37 -24.32 15.76
C SER A 245 -13.36 -23.74 14.77
N SER A 246 -12.14 -23.51 15.25
CA SER A 246 -11.01 -23.16 14.37
C SER A 246 -9.78 -23.96 14.73
N GLN A 247 -9.06 -24.44 13.72
CA GLN A 247 -7.79 -25.14 13.89
C GLN A 247 -6.86 -24.88 12.73
N PHE A 248 -5.57 -24.64 13.05
CA PHE A 248 -4.54 -24.48 12.03
C PHE A 248 -3.66 -25.71 11.94
N TYR A 249 -3.36 -26.09 10.71
CA TYR A 249 -2.46 -27.18 10.35
C TYR A 249 -1.17 -26.54 9.80
N VAL A 250 -0.07 -26.77 10.47
CA VAL A 250 1.22 -26.13 10.17
C VAL A 250 2.25 -27.20 9.85
N SER A 251 3.12 -26.94 8.90
CA SER A 251 4.28 -27.79 8.61
C SER A 251 5.57 -27.05 8.90
N LEU A 252 6.63 -27.77 9.29
CA LEU A 252 7.97 -27.20 9.42
C LEU A 252 8.52 -26.69 8.07
N GLU A 253 7.94 -27.15 6.96
CA GLU A 253 8.28 -26.70 5.62
C GLU A 253 7.52 -25.45 5.17
N ASP A 254 6.59 -24.93 5.98
CA ASP A 254 5.86 -23.69 5.67
C ASP A 254 6.78 -22.48 5.76
N ASN A 255 6.52 -21.47 4.94
CA ASN A 255 7.41 -20.31 4.81
C ASN A 255 7.68 -19.62 6.15
N LEU A 256 6.65 -19.37 6.95
CA LEU A 256 6.78 -18.78 8.27
C LEU A 256 7.68 -19.63 9.19
N MET A 257 7.55 -20.95 9.16
CA MET A 257 8.34 -21.85 9.98
C MET A 257 9.80 -21.89 9.54
N ARG A 258 10.09 -21.83 8.24
CA ARG A 258 11.44 -21.78 7.68
C ARG A 258 12.22 -20.56 8.15
N LEU A 259 11.55 -19.40 8.27
CA LEU A 259 12.17 -18.16 8.74
C LEU A 259 12.63 -18.22 10.21
N PHE A 260 12.05 -19.09 11.05
CA PHE A 260 12.29 -19.11 12.50
C PHE A 260 12.97 -20.36 13.04
N GLY A 261 13.74 -21.05 12.21
CA GLY A 261 14.62 -22.12 12.65
C GLY A 261 13.92 -23.48 12.72
N SER A 262 13.08 -23.76 11.72
CA SER A 262 12.43 -25.07 11.52
C SER A 262 13.42 -26.25 11.63
N GLU A 263 14.68 -26.07 11.20
CA GLU A 263 15.72 -27.09 11.30
C GLU A 263 16.03 -27.50 12.75
N ARG A 264 16.02 -26.54 13.70
CA ARG A 264 16.23 -26.85 15.12
C ARG A 264 15.06 -27.63 15.69
N VAL A 265 13.85 -27.25 15.32
CA VAL A 265 12.62 -27.94 15.73
C VAL A 265 12.57 -29.34 15.09
N ALA A 266 12.91 -29.46 13.81
CA ALA A 266 12.97 -30.74 13.12
C ALA A 266 14.00 -31.70 13.76
N LYS A 267 15.21 -31.21 14.04
CA LYS A 267 16.25 -31.99 14.76
C LYS A 267 15.83 -32.40 16.17
N MET A 268 15.05 -31.57 16.86
CA MET A 268 14.49 -31.88 18.17
C MET A 268 13.41 -32.97 18.05
N MET A 269 12.55 -32.91 17.04
CA MET A 269 11.57 -33.93 16.74
C MET A 269 12.22 -35.28 16.42
N ASP A 270 13.27 -35.25 15.59
CA ASP A 270 14.02 -36.49 15.25
C ASP A 270 14.67 -37.13 16.49
N LYS A 271 15.22 -36.30 17.40
CA LYS A 271 15.80 -36.77 18.67
C LYS A 271 14.76 -37.35 19.63
N MET A 272 13.52 -36.86 19.58
CA MET A 272 12.41 -37.39 20.37
C MET A 272 11.78 -38.67 19.77
N GLY A 273 12.32 -39.16 18.64
CA GLY A 273 11.84 -40.40 18.00
C GLY A 273 10.51 -40.24 17.28
N HIS A 274 10.15 -39.01 16.85
CA HIS A 274 8.92 -38.72 16.14
C HIS A 274 8.83 -39.51 14.82
N LYS A 275 7.80 -40.35 14.70
CA LYS A 275 7.54 -41.11 13.49
C LYS A 275 6.77 -40.33 12.46
N GLU A 276 6.85 -40.74 11.21
CA GLU A 276 6.08 -40.14 10.12
C GLU A 276 4.55 -40.25 10.44
N GLY A 277 3.86 -39.08 10.36
CA GLY A 277 2.43 -38.99 10.70
C GLY A 277 2.10 -38.63 12.14
N GLU A 278 3.05 -38.57 13.05
CA GLU A 278 2.81 -38.10 14.41
C GLU A 278 2.66 -36.56 14.44
N VAL A 279 1.74 -36.09 15.29
CA VAL A 279 1.37 -34.67 15.38
C VAL A 279 1.84 -34.09 16.69
N ILE A 280 2.48 -32.94 16.64
CA ILE A 280 2.73 -32.15 17.84
C ILE A 280 1.56 -31.19 18.05
N GLN A 281 0.85 -31.39 19.14
CA GLN A 281 -0.20 -30.48 19.59
C GLN A 281 0.11 -29.99 20.99
N HIS A 282 0.77 -28.82 21.07
CA HIS A 282 1.15 -28.21 22.36
C HIS A 282 0.97 -26.71 22.35
N SER A 283 0.36 -26.15 23.40
CA SER A 283 0.10 -24.70 23.51
C SER A 283 1.38 -23.86 23.44
N MET A 284 2.50 -24.38 23.91
CA MET A 284 3.79 -23.69 23.82
C MET A 284 4.26 -23.50 22.38
N MET A 285 3.98 -24.45 21.50
CA MET A 285 4.33 -24.37 20.08
C MET A 285 3.48 -23.31 19.38
N THR A 286 2.16 -23.28 19.62
CA THR A 286 1.28 -22.24 19.12
C THR A 286 1.77 -20.84 19.54
N LYS A 287 2.14 -20.65 20.82
CA LYS A 287 2.72 -19.39 21.31
C LYS A 287 4.05 -19.04 20.63
N THR A 288 4.85 -20.04 20.30
CA THR A 288 6.13 -19.81 19.58
C THR A 288 5.89 -19.32 18.17
N ILE A 289 4.90 -19.91 17.46
CA ILE A 289 4.50 -19.45 16.13
C ILE A 289 3.95 -18.00 16.21
N GLU A 290 3.13 -17.67 17.19
CA GLU A 290 2.63 -16.31 17.38
C GLU A 290 3.74 -15.30 17.66
N ARG A 291 4.78 -15.67 18.40
CA ARG A 291 5.97 -14.82 18.59
C ARG A 291 6.75 -14.64 17.30
N ALA A 292 6.82 -15.68 16.47
CA ALA A 292 7.43 -15.60 15.15
C ALA A 292 6.66 -14.62 14.24
N GLN A 293 5.33 -14.75 14.17
CA GLN A 293 4.48 -13.81 13.44
C GLN A 293 4.71 -12.36 13.91
N LYS A 294 4.75 -12.13 15.23
CA LYS A 294 5.00 -10.80 15.78
C LYS A 294 6.33 -10.20 15.29
N LYS A 295 7.39 -10.99 15.19
CA LYS A 295 8.68 -10.52 14.65
C LYS A 295 8.59 -10.17 13.17
N VAL A 296 7.85 -10.95 12.38
CA VAL A 296 7.61 -10.61 10.96
C VAL A 296 6.80 -9.33 10.84
N GLU A 297 5.74 -9.17 11.65
CA GLU A 297 4.93 -7.95 11.69
C GLU A 297 5.79 -6.72 12.04
N GLU A 298 6.65 -6.81 13.06
CA GLU A 298 7.57 -5.74 13.47
C GLU A 298 8.59 -5.41 12.37
N ASN A 299 9.15 -6.41 11.70
CA ASN A 299 10.08 -6.19 10.58
C ASN A 299 9.37 -5.51 9.39
N ASN A 300 8.20 -6.01 9.01
CA ASN A 300 7.40 -5.44 7.92
C ASN A 300 6.94 -4.00 8.25
N PHE A 301 6.58 -3.74 9.51
CA PHE A 301 6.29 -2.38 9.96
C PHE A 301 7.52 -1.46 9.84
N GLY A 302 8.70 -1.94 10.24
CA GLY A 302 9.95 -1.18 10.08
C GLY A 302 10.24 -0.83 8.63
N ILE A 303 10.02 -1.76 7.69
CA ILE A 303 10.17 -1.51 6.25
C ILE A 303 9.17 -0.45 5.78
N ARG A 304 7.88 -0.60 6.11
CA ARG A 304 6.82 0.37 5.75
C ARG A 304 7.10 1.75 6.32
N LYS A 305 7.58 1.84 7.56
CA LYS A 305 7.93 3.11 8.20
C LYS A 305 9.07 3.83 7.47
N ARG A 306 10.13 3.12 7.09
CA ARG A 306 11.22 3.69 6.30
C ARG A 306 10.76 4.21 4.94
N LEU A 307 9.94 3.44 4.23
CA LEU A 307 9.36 3.88 2.96
C LEU A 307 8.52 5.14 3.13
N LEU A 308 7.77 5.24 4.22
CA LEU A 308 6.98 6.42 4.52
C LEU A 308 7.84 7.64 4.84
N GLU A 309 8.95 7.47 5.58
CA GLU A 309 9.92 8.53 5.87
C GLU A 309 10.51 9.13 4.58
N TYR A 310 10.81 8.31 3.57
CA TYR A 310 11.21 8.80 2.23
C TYR A 310 10.07 9.52 1.51
N ASP A 311 8.85 8.98 1.55
CA ASP A 311 7.70 9.61 0.88
C ASP A 311 7.29 10.93 1.58
N ASP A 312 7.55 11.08 2.86
CA ASP A 312 7.28 12.33 3.60
C ASP A 312 8.09 13.50 3.02
N VAL A 313 9.35 13.27 2.63
CA VAL A 313 10.17 14.29 1.93
C VAL A 313 9.53 14.68 0.59
N MET A 314 9.13 13.67 -0.20
CA MET A 314 8.44 13.90 -1.47
C MET A 314 7.09 14.61 -1.28
N ASN A 315 6.39 14.28 -0.21
CA ASN A 315 5.11 14.89 0.12
C ASN A 315 5.25 16.36 0.53
N LEU A 316 6.32 16.72 1.24
CA LEU A 316 6.65 18.12 1.54
C LEU A 316 6.88 18.91 0.24
N GLN A 317 7.68 18.38 -0.68
CA GLN A 317 7.92 19.01 -1.99
C GLN A 317 6.62 19.15 -2.79
N ARG A 318 5.81 18.11 -2.83
CA ARG A 318 4.49 18.09 -3.48
C ARG A 318 3.57 19.16 -2.91
N THR A 319 3.50 19.28 -1.59
CA THR A 319 2.67 20.27 -0.90
C THR A 319 3.06 21.70 -1.28
N VAL A 320 4.36 22.00 -1.33
CA VAL A 320 4.87 23.32 -1.75
C VAL A 320 4.46 23.63 -3.19
N ILE A 321 4.68 22.68 -4.12
CA ILE A 321 4.34 22.85 -5.53
C ILE A 321 2.83 23.02 -5.73
N TYR A 322 2.02 22.18 -5.07
CA TYR A 322 0.57 22.29 -5.20
C TYR A 322 0.00 23.55 -4.56
N LYS A 323 0.59 24.02 -3.46
CA LYS A 323 0.22 25.32 -2.88
C LYS A 323 0.51 26.46 -3.86
N ARG A 324 1.69 26.49 -4.49
CA ARG A 324 2.03 27.46 -5.53
C ARG A 324 1.09 27.37 -6.73
N ARG A 325 0.82 26.15 -7.21
CA ARG A 325 -0.13 25.92 -8.30
C ARG A 325 -1.53 26.42 -7.96
N LYS A 326 -2.01 26.13 -6.76
CA LYS A 326 -3.33 26.60 -6.28
C LYS A 326 -3.35 28.13 -6.25
N ASN A 327 -2.33 28.77 -5.68
CA ASN A 327 -2.22 30.24 -5.66
C ASN A 327 -2.27 30.81 -7.09
N GLY A 328 -1.60 30.16 -8.04
CA GLY A 328 -1.64 30.57 -9.45
C GLY A 328 -3.02 30.44 -10.10
N LEU A 329 -3.73 29.33 -9.81
CA LEU A 329 -5.08 29.10 -10.33
C LEU A 329 -6.13 30.02 -9.71
N ASP A 330 -6.02 30.26 -8.41
CA ASP A 330 -6.95 31.14 -7.66
C ASP A 330 -6.58 32.62 -7.77
N ASN A 331 -5.53 32.95 -8.53
CA ASN A 331 -4.95 34.29 -8.68
C ASN A 331 -4.51 34.94 -7.34
N ASN A 332 -4.33 34.13 -6.30
CA ASN A 332 -3.86 34.56 -5.00
C ASN A 332 -2.33 34.69 -5.02
N ARG A 333 -1.81 35.88 -4.67
CA ARG A 333 -0.37 36.15 -4.59
C ARG A 333 0.43 35.88 -5.87
N LEU A 334 -0.22 35.70 -7.03
CA LEU A 334 0.45 35.37 -8.30
C LEU A 334 1.51 36.43 -8.68
N LYS A 335 1.20 37.71 -8.49
CA LYS A 335 2.13 38.80 -8.77
C LYS A 335 3.40 38.73 -7.92
N VAL A 336 3.25 38.40 -6.62
CA VAL A 336 4.38 38.25 -5.69
C VAL A 336 5.22 37.02 -6.05
N ASP A 337 4.57 35.90 -6.37
CA ASP A 337 5.27 34.69 -6.77
C ASP A 337 6.07 34.91 -8.08
N ILE A 338 5.50 35.60 -9.05
CA ILE A 338 6.21 35.98 -10.31
C ILE A 338 7.38 36.90 -10.02
N ALA A 339 7.20 37.94 -9.21
CA ALA A 339 8.28 38.86 -8.84
C ALA A 339 9.43 38.12 -8.15
N ASN A 340 9.13 37.21 -7.25
CA ASN A 340 10.13 36.34 -6.59
C ASN A 340 10.86 35.43 -7.59
N MET A 341 10.16 34.82 -8.53
CA MET A 341 10.77 33.98 -9.57
C MET A 341 11.72 34.81 -10.47
N ILE A 342 11.31 36.00 -10.87
CA ILE A 342 12.15 36.90 -11.64
C ILE A 342 13.41 37.28 -10.85
N TYR A 343 13.22 37.67 -9.59
CA TYR A 343 14.33 38.01 -8.70
C TYR A 343 15.32 36.84 -8.53
N ASP A 344 14.82 35.63 -8.18
CA ASP A 344 15.66 34.45 -7.98
C ASP A 344 16.45 34.10 -9.25
N THR A 345 15.82 34.22 -10.42
CA THR A 345 16.45 33.96 -11.71
C THR A 345 17.56 34.99 -12.01
N ILE A 346 17.28 36.28 -11.86
CA ILE A 346 18.28 37.33 -12.06
C ILE A 346 19.45 37.20 -11.08
N TYR A 347 19.13 36.89 -9.82
CA TYR A 347 20.16 36.65 -8.80
C TYR A 347 21.05 35.46 -9.14
N SER A 348 20.44 34.37 -9.62
CA SER A 348 21.18 33.15 -10.02
C SER A 348 22.11 33.45 -11.22
N ILE A 349 21.62 34.18 -12.24
CA ILE A 349 22.39 34.61 -13.40
C ILE A 349 23.56 35.49 -12.93
N PHE A 350 23.27 36.50 -12.10
CA PHE A 350 24.31 37.39 -11.57
C PHE A 350 25.38 36.63 -10.79
N LYS A 351 24.98 35.74 -9.87
CA LYS A 351 25.90 34.97 -9.05
C LYS A 351 26.80 34.06 -9.90
N ASN A 352 26.24 33.34 -10.84
CA ASN A 352 26.99 32.44 -11.72
C ASN A 352 28.00 33.20 -12.59
N SER A 353 27.57 34.31 -13.20
CA SER A 353 28.46 35.15 -14.01
C SER A 353 29.53 35.83 -13.19
N LYS A 354 29.22 36.21 -11.94
CA LYS A 354 30.19 36.82 -10.99
C LYS A 354 31.25 35.81 -10.56
N GLU A 355 30.88 34.54 -10.29
CA GLU A 355 31.83 33.48 -9.97
C GLU A 355 32.80 33.19 -11.12
N LEU A 356 32.33 33.35 -12.36
CA LEU A 356 33.15 33.24 -13.58
C LEU A 356 33.87 34.52 -13.97
N ASN A 357 33.57 35.64 -13.31
CA ASN A 357 34.04 36.99 -13.63
C ASN A 357 33.79 37.39 -15.11
N ASP A 358 32.65 36.94 -15.66
CA ASP A 358 32.27 37.15 -17.06
C ASP A 358 31.00 38.01 -17.20
N PHE A 359 31.22 39.31 -17.40
CA PHE A 359 30.15 40.27 -17.61
C PHE A 359 29.38 40.04 -18.92
N LYS A 360 30.05 39.54 -20.00
CA LYS A 360 29.37 39.23 -21.25
C LYS A 360 28.39 38.09 -21.13
N SER A 361 28.74 37.08 -20.36
CA SER A 361 27.81 35.96 -20.04
C SER A 361 26.58 36.46 -19.29
N PHE A 362 26.76 37.40 -18.34
CA PHE A 362 25.65 38.04 -17.63
C PHE A 362 24.71 38.78 -18.59
N GLU A 363 25.24 39.63 -19.52
CA GLU A 363 24.42 40.32 -20.51
C GLU A 363 23.68 39.35 -21.44
N PHE A 364 24.37 38.31 -21.90
CA PHE A 364 23.79 37.32 -22.80
C PHE A 364 22.65 36.54 -22.11
N ASP A 365 22.81 36.16 -20.88
CA ASP A 365 21.79 35.44 -20.12
C ASP A 365 20.58 36.31 -19.79
N LEU A 366 20.77 37.60 -19.51
CA LEU A 366 19.67 38.56 -19.37
C LEU A 366 18.87 38.73 -20.67
N ILE A 367 19.56 38.82 -21.81
CA ILE A 367 18.89 38.89 -23.12
C ILE A 367 18.14 37.58 -23.38
N ARG A 368 18.76 36.45 -23.11
CA ARG A 368 18.19 35.11 -23.35
C ARG A 368 16.93 34.81 -22.53
N HIS A 369 16.96 35.17 -21.25
CA HIS A 369 15.86 34.83 -20.33
C HIS A 369 14.77 35.91 -20.25
N PHE A 370 15.15 37.17 -20.36
CA PHE A 370 14.24 38.31 -20.16
C PHE A 370 14.14 39.22 -21.37
N SER A 371 14.93 38.99 -22.42
CA SER A 371 15.05 39.90 -23.57
C SER A 371 15.37 41.35 -23.17
N LEU A 372 16.18 41.50 -22.11
CA LEU A 372 16.61 42.79 -21.56
C LEU A 372 18.10 43.00 -21.80
N THR A 373 18.51 44.22 -22.13
CA THR A 373 19.91 44.62 -22.09
C THR A 373 20.33 44.84 -20.64
N SER A 374 21.63 44.70 -20.34
CA SER A 374 22.12 44.90 -18.98
C SER A 374 21.89 46.36 -18.53
N PRO A 375 21.20 46.58 -17.39
CA PRO A 375 21.00 47.87 -16.82
C PRO A 375 22.24 48.41 -16.05
N ILE A 376 23.27 47.55 -15.92
CA ILE A 376 24.50 47.87 -15.19
C ILE A 376 25.70 47.86 -16.13
N THR A 377 26.70 48.69 -15.83
CA THR A 377 27.98 48.69 -16.54
C THR A 377 28.90 47.62 -16.01
N LYS A 378 29.94 47.30 -16.79
CA LYS A 378 30.96 46.33 -16.38
C LYS A 378 31.63 46.73 -15.06
N GLU A 379 31.89 48.01 -14.84
CA GLU A 379 32.49 48.52 -13.61
C GLU A 379 31.61 48.28 -12.38
N ASN A 380 30.29 48.47 -12.52
CA ASN A 380 29.31 48.22 -11.47
C ASN A 380 29.11 46.72 -11.21
N PHE A 381 29.31 45.87 -12.22
CA PHE A 381 29.26 44.41 -12.07
C PHE A 381 30.46 43.89 -11.25
N GLU A 382 31.60 44.49 -11.39
CA GLU A 382 32.83 44.11 -10.67
C GLU A 382 32.81 44.55 -9.19
N ASN A 383 32.06 45.61 -8.83
CA ASN A 383 31.93 46.10 -7.46
C ASN A 383 30.86 45.39 -6.63
N ASP A 384 31.22 44.93 -5.43
CA ASP A 384 30.31 44.13 -4.57
C ASP A 384 29.16 44.95 -3.96
N ASP A 385 29.30 46.27 -3.79
CA ASP A 385 28.30 47.13 -3.14
C ASP A 385 27.05 47.39 -4.00
N ASP A 386 27.12 47.14 -5.30
CA ASP A 386 26.01 47.36 -6.23
C ASP A 386 25.11 46.10 -6.48
N LYS A 387 25.29 45.01 -5.74
CA LYS A 387 24.47 43.78 -5.89
C LYS A 387 22.98 44.06 -5.73
N GLN A 388 22.60 44.85 -4.74
CA GLN A 388 21.20 45.19 -4.50
C GLN A 388 20.63 46.09 -5.61
N ARG A 389 21.46 47.03 -6.12
CA ARG A 389 21.09 47.94 -7.19
C ARG A 389 20.87 47.23 -8.52
N ALA A 390 21.75 46.30 -8.88
CA ALA A 390 21.61 45.47 -10.07
C ALA A 390 20.32 44.65 -10.06
N LYS A 391 19.97 44.10 -8.92
CA LYS A 391 18.73 43.34 -8.71
C LYS A 391 17.49 44.20 -8.91
N GLN A 392 17.47 45.37 -8.30
CA GLN A 392 16.32 46.26 -8.33
C GLN A 392 16.11 46.86 -9.73
N MET A 393 17.20 47.22 -10.46
CA MET A 393 17.14 47.67 -11.84
C MET A 393 16.60 46.62 -12.80
N GLY A 394 17.06 45.35 -12.69
CA GLY A 394 16.57 44.28 -13.54
C GLY A 394 15.07 44.02 -13.39
N ILE A 395 14.55 44.08 -12.17
CA ILE A 395 13.12 43.93 -11.90
C ILE A 395 12.32 45.12 -12.44
N ASN A 396 12.81 46.35 -12.24
CA ASN A 396 12.15 47.54 -12.71
C ASN A 396 12.07 47.62 -14.24
N ASP A 397 13.14 47.26 -14.94
CA ASP A 397 13.16 47.23 -16.40
C ASP A 397 12.27 46.13 -16.98
N PHE A 398 12.25 44.98 -16.35
CA PHE A 398 11.32 43.91 -16.71
C PHE A 398 9.86 44.32 -16.52
N SER A 399 9.54 44.94 -15.40
CA SER A 399 8.20 45.44 -15.11
C SER A 399 7.73 46.51 -16.08
N LYS A 400 8.59 47.44 -16.45
CA LYS A 400 8.29 48.47 -17.46
C LYS A 400 8.06 47.86 -18.84
N LYS A 401 8.91 46.91 -19.25
CA LYS A 401 8.81 46.27 -20.55
C LYS A 401 7.52 45.47 -20.75
N TYR A 402 7.02 44.84 -19.69
CA TYR A 402 5.84 43.97 -19.72
C TYR A 402 4.60 44.59 -19.07
N GLU A 403 4.60 45.91 -18.84
CA GLU A 403 3.48 46.70 -18.26
C GLU A 403 2.98 46.14 -16.89
N ILE A 404 3.88 45.54 -16.11
CA ILE A 404 3.55 44.96 -14.80
C ILE A 404 3.66 46.05 -13.72
N ASN A 405 2.89 47.15 -13.88
CA ASN A 405 3.00 48.36 -13.06
C ASN A 405 2.73 48.12 -11.56
N GLU A 406 1.93 47.15 -11.20
CA GLU A 406 1.60 46.88 -9.79
C GLU A 406 2.68 46.07 -9.04
N ILE A 407 3.65 45.48 -9.75
CA ILE A 407 4.79 44.79 -9.13
C ILE A 407 5.88 45.78 -8.73
N VAL A 408 5.89 46.96 -9.35
CA VAL A 408 7.00 47.97 -9.27
C VAL A 408 6.69 49.12 -8.33
N SER A 409 5.54 49.16 -7.67
CA SER A 409 5.28 50.23 -6.71
C SER A 409 6.09 49.99 -5.43
N GLY A 410 7.23 50.63 -5.36
CA GLY A 410 8.07 50.88 -4.18
C GLY A 410 8.23 49.67 -3.20
N ASP A 411 7.63 49.78 -2.09
CA ASP A 411 7.84 48.92 -0.93
C ASP A 411 7.35 47.50 -1.10
N SER A 412 6.41 47.22 -2.01
CA SER A 412 5.82 45.89 -2.19
C SER A 412 6.77 44.85 -2.77
N ILE A 413 7.63 45.24 -3.72
CA ILE A 413 8.63 44.32 -4.29
C ILE A 413 9.79 44.16 -3.31
N PHE A 414 10.14 45.22 -2.60
CA PHE A 414 11.19 45.17 -1.60
C PHE A 414 10.80 44.21 -0.46
N CYS A 415 9.55 44.20 -0.06
CA CYS A 415 9.01 43.24 0.91
C CYS A 415 8.99 41.81 0.38
N ALA A 416 8.66 41.60 -0.90
CA ALA A 416 8.65 40.26 -1.50
C ALA A 416 10.06 39.69 -1.72
N THR A 417 11.03 40.53 -1.99
CA THR A 417 12.43 40.12 -2.23
C THR A 417 13.31 40.19 -1.00
N GLY A 418 12.92 40.95 0.02
CA GLY A 418 13.63 41.08 1.30
C GLY A 418 13.35 40.00 2.34
N ILE A 419 12.55 39.00 2.02
CA ILE A 419 12.19 37.91 2.92
C ILE A 419 13.36 36.93 3.13
N THR A 420 14.48 37.45 3.48
CA THR A 420 15.54 36.67 4.16
C THR A 420 15.56 36.95 5.67
N SER A 421 14.78 37.90 6.17
CA SER A 421 14.61 38.16 7.59
C SER A 421 13.11 38.32 7.92
N GLY A 422 12.61 37.57 8.89
CA GLY A 422 11.21 37.52 9.26
C GLY A 422 10.53 38.81 9.73
N ASP A 423 11.24 39.95 9.74
CA ASP A 423 10.75 41.25 10.28
C ASP A 423 9.98 42.08 9.28
N LEU A 424 9.99 41.74 7.99
CA LEU A 424 9.37 42.58 6.94
C LEU A 424 7.98 42.11 6.52
N VAL A 425 7.53 40.95 6.96
CA VAL A 425 6.22 40.36 6.61
C VAL A 425 5.08 41.09 7.33
N SER A 426 5.37 41.73 8.46
CA SER A 426 4.35 42.40 9.29
C SER A 426 3.76 43.70 8.70
N ASN A 427 4.34 44.23 7.63
CA ASN A 427 3.95 45.53 7.04
C ASN A 427 3.28 45.46 5.66
N ILE A 428 3.01 44.24 5.14
CA ILE A 428 2.32 44.10 3.86
C ILE A 428 0.80 44.18 4.11
N LYS A 429 0.22 45.38 3.96
CA LYS A 429 -1.23 45.51 3.83
C LYS A 429 -1.63 45.13 2.41
N ILE A 430 -2.28 44.00 2.27
CA ILE A 430 -3.02 43.61 1.05
C ILE A 430 -4.45 44.13 1.27
N GLU A 431 -4.93 45.07 0.45
CA GLU A 431 -6.33 45.49 0.49
C GLU A 431 -7.20 44.27 0.28
N GLY A 432 -7.90 43.85 1.32
CA GLY A 432 -9.01 42.90 1.23
C GLY A 432 -8.98 41.67 2.11
N ASP A 433 -7.85 41.27 2.74
CA ASP A 433 -7.91 40.14 3.66
C ASP A 433 -6.74 40.06 4.66
N GLU A 434 -7.06 39.51 5.81
CA GLU A 434 -6.27 39.39 7.02
C GLU A 434 -4.92 38.65 6.83
N TYR A 435 -3.97 39.12 7.54
CA TYR A 435 -2.60 38.65 7.78
C TYR A 435 -2.28 37.17 7.50
N ILE A 436 -1.21 36.97 6.80
CA ILE A 436 -0.43 35.72 6.86
C ILE A 436 0.89 36.00 7.57
#